data_8feb0086f753597cb86868e1a49171be
#
_entry.id   8feb0086f753597cb86868e1a49171be
#
_cell.length_a   1.000
_cell.length_b   1.000
_cell.length_c   1.000
_cell.angle_alpha   90.00
_cell.angle_beta   90.00
_cell.angle_gamma   90.00
#
_symmetry.space_group_name_H-M   'P 1'
#
loop_
_entity.id
_entity.type
_entity.pdbx_description
1 polymer ?
#
loop_
_entity_poly.entity_id
_entity_poly.type
_entity_poly.pdbx_seq_one_letter_code
_entity_poly.pdbx_strand_id
1 'polypeptide(L)'
;IQEKERIYDLTFVGTYGDYWNEVLLIHQMERKKRFLANHFLLIMRKNSALTAEGALQKVLELRGMILSDEEFLDLVYDLRRVIYCVMHYYRDRVLRCILQSGIKLDVFGDSWMNCPLTSHSNLICHPNVTVEESLDIWKKSKLSLNIMSWHKGGFTERMANIMLAGAVLVTDDTT
;
A
#
# COMPACT_ATOMS: atom_id res chain seq x y z
N ILE A 1 20.23 29.15 -4.51
CA ILE A 1 19.80 27.76 -4.15
C ILE A 1 20.51 26.86 -5.15
N GLN A 2 21.57 26.14 -4.70
CA GLN A 2 22.21 25.12 -5.56
C GLN A 2 21.15 24.09 -5.95
N GLU A 3 20.95 23.94 -7.24
CA GLU A 3 20.13 22.86 -7.80
C GLU A 3 20.80 21.53 -7.42
N LYS A 4 20.26 20.85 -6.41
CA LYS A 4 20.76 19.52 -6.00
C LYS A 4 20.51 18.57 -7.17
N GLU A 5 21.54 17.89 -7.62
CA GLU A 5 21.44 16.90 -8.68
C GLU A 5 20.45 15.80 -8.28
N ARG A 6 19.36 15.66 -9.03
CA ARG A 6 18.32 14.64 -8.81
C ARG A 6 18.72 13.38 -9.58
N ILE A 7 19.30 12.45 -8.87
CA ILE A 7 19.85 11.20 -9.44
C ILE A 7 18.82 10.11 -9.65
N TYR A 8 17.67 10.18 -8.95
CA TYR A 8 16.58 9.22 -9.10
C TYR A 8 15.44 9.83 -9.92
N ASP A 9 15.00 9.12 -10.97
CA ASP A 9 13.83 9.55 -11.75
C ASP A 9 12.54 9.31 -10.99
N LEU A 10 12.35 8.09 -10.47
CA LEU A 10 11.19 7.72 -9.68
C LEU A 10 11.60 6.83 -8.52
N THR A 11 11.16 7.17 -7.32
CA THR A 11 11.47 6.42 -6.10
C THR A 11 10.22 5.89 -5.39
N PHE A 12 10.39 4.79 -4.68
CA PHE A 12 9.43 4.32 -3.68
C PHE A 12 10.17 3.87 -2.42
N VAL A 13 9.93 4.56 -1.31
CA VAL A 13 10.49 4.22 0.00
C VAL A 13 9.42 3.47 0.80
N GLY A 14 9.64 2.19 1.07
CA GLY A 14 8.68 1.38 1.80
C GLY A 14 8.85 -0.11 1.58
N THR A 15 8.06 -0.91 2.26
CA THR A 15 8.15 -2.37 2.27
C THR A 15 7.41 -2.99 1.08
N TYR A 16 7.96 -4.01 0.48
CA TYR A 16 7.20 -4.94 -0.34
C TYR A 16 6.37 -5.86 0.55
N GLY A 17 5.14 -6.12 0.15
CA GLY A 17 4.30 -7.11 0.80
C GLY A 17 3.67 -8.05 -0.23
N ASP A 18 3.75 -9.34 0.05
CA ASP A 18 3.17 -10.37 -0.81
C ASP A 18 1.69 -10.56 -0.49
N TYR A 19 0.82 -10.06 -1.36
CA TYR A 19 -0.62 -10.21 -1.17
C TYR A 19 -1.11 -11.66 -1.30
N TRP A 20 -0.39 -12.53 -2.02
CA TRP A 20 -0.72 -13.95 -2.10
C TRP A 20 -0.54 -14.66 -0.77
N ASN A 21 0.51 -14.29 -0.02
CA ASN A 21 0.70 -14.80 1.34
C ASN A 21 -0.46 -14.38 2.25
N GLU A 22 -0.94 -13.14 2.15
CA GLU A 22 -2.12 -12.69 2.92
C GLU A 22 -3.39 -13.45 2.51
N VAL A 23 -3.58 -13.75 1.22
CA VAL A 23 -4.69 -14.59 0.74
C VAL A 23 -4.62 -15.97 1.36
N LEU A 24 -3.45 -16.60 1.42
CA LEU A 24 -3.26 -17.91 2.07
C LEU A 24 -3.63 -17.86 3.57
N LEU A 25 -3.18 -16.82 4.27
CA LEU A 25 -3.52 -16.62 5.69
C LEU A 25 -5.02 -16.40 5.91
N ILE A 26 -5.70 -15.69 5.02
CA ILE A 26 -7.17 -15.54 5.04
C ILE A 26 -7.84 -16.91 4.84
N HIS A 27 -7.34 -17.73 3.94
CA HIS A 27 -7.88 -19.08 3.69
C HIS A 27 -7.71 -20.04 4.89
N GLN A 28 -6.73 -19.81 5.74
CA GLN A 28 -6.49 -20.57 6.96
C GLN A 28 -7.38 -20.14 8.14
N MET A 29 -8.10 -19.02 8.03
CA MET A 29 -9.02 -18.57 9.07
C MET A 29 -10.16 -19.59 9.29
N GLU A 30 -10.74 -19.58 10.49
CA GLU A 30 -11.97 -20.32 10.80
C GLU A 30 -13.07 -20.00 9.77
N ARG A 31 -13.90 -21.00 9.44
CA ARG A 31 -14.90 -20.94 8.35
C ARG A 31 -15.78 -19.67 8.38
N LYS A 32 -16.26 -19.28 9.56
CA LYS A 32 -17.13 -18.09 9.70
C LYS A 32 -16.34 -16.80 9.41
N LYS A 33 -15.17 -16.63 10.00
CA LYS A 33 -14.29 -15.48 9.79
C LYS A 33 -13.82 -15.41 8.34
N ARG A 34 -13.40 -16.54 7.77
CA ARG A 34 -12.98 -16.62 6.35
C ARG A 34 -14.08 -16.19 5.40
N PHE A 35 -15.33 -16.56 5.67
CA PHE A 35 -16.46 -16.16 4.87
C PHE A 35 -16.65 -14.65 4.86
N LEU A 36 -16.61 -13.99 6.03
CA LEU A 36 -16.67 -12.52 6.15
C LEU A 36 -15.45 -11.87 5.50
N ALA A 37 -14.25 -12.40 5.74
CA ALA A 37 -13.00 -11.90 5.16
C ALA A 37 -13.04 -11.89 3.63
N ASN A 38 -13.56 -12.95 3.00
CA ASN A 38 -13.66 -13.02 1.54
C ASN A 38 -14.64 -11.98 0.95
N HIS A 39 -15.76 -11.71 1.62
CA HIS A 39 -16.70 -10.66 1.19
C HIS A 39 -16.09 -9.26 1.41
N PHE A 40 -15.44 -9.06 2.53
CA PHE A 40 -14.73 -7.81 2.84
C PHE A 40 -13.64 -7.53 1.79
N LEU A 41 -12.80 -8.52 1.49
CA LEU A 41 -11.77 -8.43 0.46
C LEU A 41 -12.37 -8.08 -0.91
N LEU A 42 -13.47 -8.73 -1.28
CA LEU A 42 -14.14 -8.48 -2.56
C LEU A 42 -14.67 -7.03 -2.66
N ILE A 43 -15.29 -6.52 -1.60
CA ILE A 43 -15.81 -5.14 -1.57
C ILE A 43 -14.66 -4.14 -1.65
N MET A 44 -13.59 -4.30 -0.86
CA MET A 44 -12.44 -3.41 -0.89
C MET A 44 -11.74 -3.40 -2.26
N ARG A 45 -11.59 -4.56 -2.91
CA ARG A 45 -10.96 -4.66 -4.23
C ARG A 45 -11.79 -4.04 -5.34
N LYS A 46 -13.11 -4.02 -5.21
CA LYS A 46 -14.02 -3.40 -6.20
C LYS A 46 -14.21 -1.90 -6.00
N ASN A 47 -13.95 -1.40 -4.80
CA ASN A 47 -14.25 -0.01 -4.43
C ASN A 47 -13.01 0.62 -3.78
N SER A 48 -12.11 1.11 -4.61
CA SER A 48 -10.84 1.71 -4.15
C SER A 48 -11.01 2.96 -3.28
N ALA A 49 -12.16 3.62 -3.35
CA ALA A 49 -12.47 4.81 -2.56
C ALA A 49 -13.05 4.51 -1.16
N LEU A 50 -13.46 3.25 -0.88
CA LEU A 50 -14.00 2.90 0.45
C LEU A 50 -12.89 2.72 1.48
N THR A 51 -13.13 3.24 2.69
CA THR A 51 -12.32 2.88 3.86
C THR A 51 -12.52 1.41 4.23
N ALA A 52 -11.60 0.86 5.02
CA ALA A 52 -11.71 -0.51 5.50
C ALA A 52 -12.98 -0.70 6.35
N GLU A 53 -13.23 0.25 7.26
CA GLU A 53 -14.41 0.25 8.13
C GLU A 53 -15.71 0.31 7.32
N GLY A 54 -15.79 1.23 6.35
CA GLY A 54 -16.96 1.35 5.49
C GLY A 54 -17.20 0.12 4.62
N ALA A 55 -16.15 -0.55 4.17
CA ALA A 55 -16.26 -1.79 3.42
C ALA A 55 -16.75 -2.95 4.30
N LEU A 56 -16.24 -3.07 5.54
CA LEU A 56 -16.70 -4.08 6.49
C LEU A 56 -18.15 -3.83 6.90
N GLN A 57 -18.52 -2.58 7.17
CA GLN A 57 -19.91 -2.21 7.50
C GLN A 57 -20.87 -2.64 6.39
N LYS A 58 -20.52 -2.43 5.11
CA LYS A 58 -21.32 -2.92 3.98
C LYS A 58 -21.48 -4.46 3.98
N VAL A 59 -20.42 -5.20 4.36
CA VAL A 59 -20.54 -6.66 4.50
C VAL A 59 -21.56 -7.03 5.57
N LEU A 60 -21.53 -6.35 6.72
CA LEU A 60 -22.43 -6.62 7.85
C LEU A 60 -23.88 -6.27 7.47
N GLU A 61 -24.11 -5.13 6.83
CA GLU A 61 -25.43 -4.71 6.33
C GLU A 61 -26.03 -5.74 5.36
N LEU A 62 -25.23 -6.19 4.38
CA LEU A 62 -25.65 -7.23 3.42
C LEU A 62 -25.99 -8.57 4.08
N ARG A 63 -25.54 -8.78 5.32
CA ARG A 63 -25.77 -10.02 6.11
C ARG A 63 -26.83 -9.81 7.20
N GLY A 64 -27.38 -8.62 7.35
CA GLY A 64 -28.30 -8.31 8.43
C GLY A 64 -27.66 -8.44 9.82
N MET A 65 -26.35 -8.27 9.91
CA MET A 65 -25.60 -8.34 11.18
C MET A 65 -25.53 -6.95 11.80
N ILE A 66 -25.95 -6.85 13.05
CA ILE A 66 -25.84 -5.65 13.86
C ILE A 66 -24.86 -5.96 14.98
N LEU A 67 -23.81 -5.17 15.10
CA LEU A 67 -22.78 -5.28 16.12
C LEU A 67 -22.76 -4.00 16.95
N SER A 68 -22.32 -4.10 18.20
CA SER A 68 -21.92 -2.94 19.00
C SER A 68 -20.60 -2.36 18.45
N ASP A 69 -20.25 -1.15 18.87
CA ASP A 69 -18.99 -0.52 18.45
C ASP A 69 -17.77 -1.34 18.87
N GLU A 70 -17.79 -1.94 20.08
CA GLU A 70 -16.73 -2.80 20.57
C GLU A 70 -16.58 -4.07 19.74
N GLU A 71 -17.68 -4.78 19.47
CA GLU A 71 -17.68 -5.98 18.60
C GLU A 71 -17.23 -5.66 17.17
N PHE A 72 -17.57 -4.46 16.67
CA PHE A 72 -17.12 -4.01 15.35
C PHE A 72 -15.61 -3.79 15.32
N LEU A 73 -15.04 -3.12 16.32
CA LEU A 73 -13.59 -2.91 16.43
C LEU A 73 -12.82 -4.22 16.56
N ASP A 74 -13.31 -5.15 17.36
CA ASP A 74 -12.75 -6.49 17.49
C ASP A 74 -12.77 -7.24 16.16
N LEU A 75 -13.87 -7.13 15.41
CA LEU A 75 -13.99 -7.75 14.09
C LEU A 75 -13.03 -7.12 13.07
N VAL A 76 -12.86 -5.79 13.06
CA VAL A 76 -11.87 -5.09 12.23
C VAL A 76 -10.47 -5.62 12.52
N TYR A 77 -10.12 -5.74 13.82
CA TYR A 77 -8.82 -6.29 14.24
C TYR A 77 -8.64 -7.74 13.82
N ASP A 78 -9.64 -8.57 14.00
CA ASP A 78 -9.64 -9.98 13.60
C ASP A 78 -9.46 -10.16 12.10
N LEU A 79 -10.07 -9.27 11.30
CA LEU A 79 -10.01 -9.30 9.84
C LEU A 79 -8.91 -8.40 9.24
N ARG A 80 -7.99 -7.87 10.02
CA ARG A 80 -6.91 -6.97 9.55
C ARG A 80 -6.05 -7.53 8.41
N ARG A 81 -5.97 -8.87 8.27
CA ARG A 81 -5.29 -9.52 7.13
C ARG A 81 -5.89 -9.12 5.79
N VAL A 82 -7.19 -8.85 5.75
CA VAL A 82 -7.87 -8.35 4.54
C VAL A 82 -7.33 -6.97 4.17
N ILE A 83 -7.13 -6.09 5.16
CA ILE A 83 -6.59 -4.75 4.95
C ILE A 83 -5.17 -4.84 4.38
N TYR A 84 -4.32 -5.68 4.98
CA TYR A 84 -2.96 -5.92 4.46
C TYR A 84 -2.97 -6.52 3.05
N CYS A 85 -3.84 -7.49 2.79
CA CYS A 85 -4.00 -8.09 1.47
C CYS A 85 -4.34 -7.03 0.41
N VAL A 86 -5.30 -6.15 0.70
CA VAL A 86 -5.70 -5.07 -0.22
C VAL A 86 -4.58 -4.06 -0.41
N MET A 87 -3.90 -3.66 0.66
CA MET A 87 -2.76 -2.76 0.60
C MET A 87 -1.66 -3.30 -0.32
N HIS A 88 -1.29 -4.57 -0.15
CA HIS A 88 -0.27 -5.22 -0.97
C HIS A 88 -0.74 -5.41 -2.41
N TYR A 89 -2.00 -5.76 -2.63
CA TYR A 89 -2.60 -5.92 -3.95
C TYR A 89 -2.53 -4.63 -4.79
N TYR A 90 -2.96 -3.50 -4.24
CA TYR A 90 -2.91 -2.23 -4.97
C TYR A 90 -1.48 -1.77 -5.22
N ARG A 91 -0.60 -1.93 -4.23
CA ARG A 91 0.82 -1.61 -4.37
C ARG A 91 1.47 -2.41 -5.49
N ASP A 92 1.30 -3.73 -5.48
CA ASP A 92 1.83 -4.62 -6.52
C ASP A 92 1.32 -4.21 -7.91
N ARG A 93 0.04 -3.92 -8.06
CA ARG A 93 -0.54 -3.49 -9.35
C ARG A 93 0.06 -2.19 -9.88
N VAL A 94 0.18 -1.18 -9.04
CA VAL A 94 0.76 0.12 -9.43
C VAL A 94 2.20 -0.06 -9.86
N LEU A 95 2.99 -0.78 -9.07
CA LEU A 95 4.41 -1.00 -9.36
C LEU A 95 4.60 -1.83 -10.64
N ARG A 96 3.82 -2.89 -10.86
CA ARG A 96 3.85 -3.65 -12.12
C ARG A 96 3.51 -2.78 -13.32
N CYS A 97 2.50 -1.94 -13.24
CA CYS A 97 2.12 -1.03 -14.32
C CYS A 97 3.29 -0.09 -14.68
N ILE A 98 3.94 0.49 -13.67
CA ILE A 98 5.11 1.36 -13.86
C ILE A 98 6.27 0.59 -14.53
N LEU A 99 6.59 -0.60 -14.00
CA LEU A 99 7.68 -1.41 -14.54
C LEU A 99 7.41 -1.90 -15.97
N GLN A 100 6.16 -2.31 -16.26
CA GLN A 100 5.74 -2.71 -17.61
C GLN A 100 5.78 -1.56 -18.62
N SER A 101 5.64 -0.32 -18.16
CA SER A 101 5.79 0.87 -19.00
C SER A 101 7.27 1.22 -19.32
N GLY A 102 8.22 0.45 -18.81
CA GLY A 102 9.65 0.68 -19.01
C GLY A 102 10.25 1.79 -18.15
N ILE A 103 9.47 2.37 -17.22
CA ILE A 103 9.93 3.42 -16.32
C ILE A 103 10.86 2.80 -15.28
N LYS A 104 12.05 3.41 -15.11
CA LYS A 104 13.01 3.02 -14.08
C LYS A 104 12.45 3.38 -12.71
N LEU A 105 12.45 2.42 -11.78
CA LEU A 105 11.97 2.59 -10.42
C LEU A 105 13.04 2.15 -9.43
N ASP A 106 13.44 3.08 -8.58
CA ASP A 106 14.34 2.84 -7.45
C ASP A 106 13.51 2.61 -6.17
N VAL A 107 13.60 1.41 -5.57
CA VAL A 107 12.87 1.04 -4.35
C VAL A 107 13.82 0.86 -3.18
N PHE A 108 13.41 1.33 -1.99
CA PHE A 108 14.21 1.30 -0.77
C PHE A 108 13.52 0.47 0.31
N GLY A 109 14.18 -0.61 0.75
CA GLY A 109 13.69 -1.56 1.75
C GLY A 109 14.19 -2.98 1.51
N ASP A 110 14.54 -3.71 2.56
CA ASP A 110 15.14 -5.05 2.45
C ASP A 110 14.19 -6.09 1.84
N SER A 111 12.88 -5.91 2.00
CA SER A 111 11.86 -6.83 1.48
C SER A 111 11.79 -6.91 -0.06
N TRP A 112 12.42 -5.96 -0.77
CA TRP A 112 12.42 -5.94 -2.23
C TRP A 112 13.37 -6.95 -2.85
N MET A 113 14.45 -7.31 -2.15
CA MET A 113 15.53 -8.14 -2.70
C MET A 113 15.05 -9.52 -3.20
N ASN A 114 13.99 -10.05 -2.60
CA ASN A 114 13.42 -11.37 -2.93
C ASN A 114 11.99 -11.30 -3.48
N CYS A 115 11.54 -10.14 -3.94
CA CYS A 115 10.19 -10.00 -4.46
C CYS A 115 10.07 -10.49 -5.92
N PRO A 116 8.89 -10.93 -6.37
CA PRO A 116 8.68 -11.37 -7.74
C PRO A 116 8.93 -10.28 -8.81
N LEU A 117 9.01 -9.01 -8.41
CA LEU A 117 9.25 -7.89 -9.33
C LEU A 117 10.72 -7.74 -9.72
N THR A 118 11.66 -8.40 -9.04
CA THR A 118 13.10 -8.34 -9.35
C THR A 118 13.46 -8.89 -10.74
N SER A 119 12.53 -9.60 -11.40
CA SER A 119 12.67 -10.01 -12.80
C SER A 119 12.62 -8.85 -13.79
N HIS A 120 12.13 -7.68 -13.39
CA HIS A 120 12.11 -6.48 -14.23
C HIS A 120 13.46 -5.76 -14.16
N SER A 121 14.12 -5.59 -15.31
CA SER A 121 15.46 -4.96 -15.42
C SER A 121 15.47 -3.47 -15.03
N ASN A 122 14.32 -2.82 -15.05
CA ASN A 122 14.13 -1.41 -14.68
C ASN A 122 13.73 -1.20 -13.21
N LEU A 123 13.67 -2.28 -12.39
CA LEU A 123 13.56 -2.20 -10.94
C LEU A 123 14.96 -2.22 -10.32
N ILE A 124 15.29 -1.19 -9.54
CA ILE A 124 16.55 -1.10 -8.80
C ILE A 124 16.24 -1.18 -7.30
N CYS A 125 16.70 -2.25 -6.67
CA CYS A 125 16.47 -2.47 -5.24
C CYS A 125 17.64 -1.90 -4.42
N HIS A 126 17.31 -1.12 -3.40
CA HIS A 126 18.23 -0.57 -2.42
C HIS A 126 17.92 -1.12 -1.02
N PRO A 127 18.91 -1.13 -0.11
CA PRO A 127 18.72 -1.52 1.28
C PRO A 127 17.64 -0.70 2.00
N ASN A 128 17.25 -1.17 3.19
CA ASN A 128 16.40 -0.40 4.08
C ASN A 128 17.07 0.91 4.50
N VAL A 129 16.27 1.91 4.76
CA VAL A 129 16.71 3.27 5.13
C VAL A 129 15.94 3.75 6.35
N THR A 130 16.59 4.60 7.15
CA THR A 130 15.95 5.28 8.26
C THR A 130 15.00 6.39 7.77
N VAL A 131 14.22 6.98 8.67
CA VAL A 131 13.34 8.11 8.37
C VAL A 131 14.17 9.30 7.85
N GLU A 132 15.30 9.58 8.51
CA GLU A 132 16.21 10.67 8.14
C GLU A 132 16.83 10.45 6.75
N GLU A 133 17.30 9.24 6.48
CA GLU A 133 17.86 8.87 5.17
C GLU A 133 16.81 8.95 4.05
N SER A 134 15.55 8.65 4.36
CA SER A 134 14.46 8.78 3.39
C SER A 134 14.25 10.21 2.91
N LEU A 135 14.46 11.21 3.78
CA LEU A 135 14.42 12.61 3.39
C LEU A 135 15.51 12.96 2.37
N ASP A 136 16.71 12.40 2.55
CA ASP A 136 17.82 12.64 1.61
C ASP A 136 17.60 11.93 0.26
N ILE A 137 16.94 10.76 0.26
CA ILE A 137 16.51 10.11 -0.98
C ILE A 137 15.52 10.99 -1.73
N TRP A 138 14.48 11.50 -1.05
CA TRP A 138 13.48 12.35 -1.68
C TRP A 138 14.07 13.67 -2.20
N LYS A 139 15.07 14.28 -1.51
CA LYS A 139 15.81 15.45 -2.02
C LYS A 139 16.55 15.16 -3.33
N LYS A 140 16.96 13.90 -3.56
CA LYS A 140 17.65 13.44 -4.76
C LYS A 140 16.72 12.83 -5.81
N SER A 141 15.41 12.79 -5.55
CA SER A 141 14.40 12.22 -6.44
C SER A 141 13.70 13.30 -7.26
N LYS A 142 13.42 13.03 -8.54
CA LYS A 142 12.51 13.87 -9.35
C LYS A 142 11.07 13.61 -8.91
N LEU A 143 10.68 12.36 -8.85
CA LEU A 143 9.34 11.89 -8.48
C LEU A 143 9.45 10.89 -7.34
N SER A 144 8.47 10.86 -6.45
CA SER A 144 8.35 9.81 -5.43
C SER A 144 6.92 9.34 -5.27
N LEU A 145 6.75 8.02 -5.19
CA LEU A 145 5.46 7.37 -5.05
C LEU A 145 5.00 7.33 -3.59
N ASN A 146 3.72 7.61 -3.39
CA ASN A 146 2.99 7.29 -2.18
C ASN A 146 1.70 6.57 -2.55
N ILE A 147 1.55 5.32 -2.17
CA ILE A 147 0.38 4.50 -2.52
C ILE A 147 -0.49 4.35 -1.27
N MET A 148 -1.66 5.00 -1.30
CA MET A 148 -2.61 5.14 -0.19
C MET A 148 -3.67 4.04 -0.18
N SER A 149 -3.26 2.79 -0.31
CA SER A 149 -4.14 1.67 -0.62
C SER A 149 -5.30 1.40 0.33
N TRP A 150 -5.31 1.95 1.57
CA TRP A 150 -6.38 1.78 2.55
C TRP A 150 -6.68 3.04 3.39
N HIS A 151 -5.72 3.96 3.52
CA HIS A 151 -5.92 5.26 4.15
C HIS A 151 -6.64 6.20 3.18
N LYS A 152 -7.94 6.25 3.26
CA LYS A 152 -8.77 7.12 2.42
C LYS A 152 -9.20 8.37 3.17
N GLY A 153 -9.37 9.47 2.44
CA GLY A 153 -9.77 10.75 3.03
C GLY A 153 -8.72 11.40 3.95
N GLY A 154 -7.45 11.03 3.82
CA GLY A 154 -6.38 11.51 4.70
C GLY A 154 -5.12 11.96 3.96
N PHE A 155 -4.33 12.75 4.66
CA PHE A 155 -3.01 13.18 4.24
C PHE A 155 -1.97 12.53 5.16
N THR A 156 -1.00 11.81 4.59
CA THR A 156 0.03 11.13 5.39
C THR A 156 1.27 11.99 5.56
N GLU A 157 1.99 11.78 6.65
CA GLU A 157 3.30 12.39 6.89
C GLU A 157 4.26 12.19 5.71
N ARG A 158 4.25 11.01 5.08
CA ARG A 158 5.08 10.73 3.89
C ARG A 158 4.79 11.69 2.75
N MET A 159 3.53 12.04 2.49
CA MET A 159 3.17 13.01 1.44
C MET A 159 3.79 14.37 1.73
N ALA A 160 3.68 14.85 2.98
CA ALA A 160 4.30 16.09 3.41
C ALA A 160 5.82 16.05 3.22
N ASN A 161 6.47 14.99 3.68
CA ASN A 161 7.92 14.85 3.64
C ASN A 161 8.47 14.79 2.21
N ILE A 162 7.79 14.10 1.28
CA ILE A 162 8.15 14.08 -0.15
C ILE A 162 8.11 15.50 -0.73
N MET A 163 7.03 16.23 -0.49
CA MET A 163 6.86 17.59 -1.03
C MET A 163 7.84 18.57 -0.40
N LEU A 164 8.05 18.51 0.93
CA LEU A 164 9.03 19.34 1.63
C LEU A 164 10.47 19.08 1.19
N ALA A 165 10.78 17.84 0.83
CA ALA A 165 12.07 17.48 0.25
C ALA A 165 12.25 18.00 -1.20
N GLY A 166 11.17 18.49 -1.81
CA GLY A 166 11.15 19.06 -3.16
C GLY A 166 10.95 18.04 -4.28
N ALA A 167 10.69 16.76 -3.98
CA ALA A 167 10.29 15.81 -5.00
C ALA A 167 8.81 16.03 -5.40
N VAL A 168 8.48 15.70 -6.64
CA VAL A 168 7.08 15.68 -7.07
C VAL A 168 6.41 14.43 -6.49
N LEU A 169 5.35 14.65 -5.72
CA LEU A 169 4.55 13.56 -5.16
C LEU A 169 3.67 12.95 -6.24
N VAL A 170 3.74 11.64 -6.39
CA VAL A 170 2.80 10.83 -7.19
C VAL A 170 2.04 9.93 -6.24
N THR A 171 0.73 10.13 -6.15
CA THR A 171 -0.13 9.38 -5.22
C THR A 171 -1.47 9.04 -5.88
N ASP A 172 -2.16 8.05 -5.32
CA ASP A 172 -3.53 7.71 -5.71
C ASP A 172 -4.52 8.77 -5.19
N ASP A 173 -5.64 8.89 -5.87
CA ASP A 173 -6.75 9.72 -5.45
C ASP A 173 -7.38 9.13 -4.18
N THR A 174 -7.55 9.96 -3.16
CA THR A 174 -8.09 9.59 -1.84
C THR A 174 -9.40 10.32 -1.50
N THR A 175 -9.97 11.06 -2.45
CA THR A 175 -11.25 11.75 -2.28
C THR A 175 -12.45 10.86 -2.58
#